data_aff191e0eb193571ad7e29ee1d7ab222
#
_entry.id   aff191e0eb193571ad7e29ee1d7ab222
#
_cell.length_a   1.000
_cell.length_b   1.000
_cell.length_c   1.000
_cell.angle_alpha   90.00
_cell.angle_beta   90.00
_cell.angle_gamma   90.00
#
_symmetry.space_group_name_H-M   'P 1'
#
loop_
_entity.id
_entity.type
_entity.pdbx_description
1 polymer ?
#
loop_
_entity_poly.entity_id
_entity_poly.type
_entity_poly.pdbx_seq_one_letter_code
_entity_poly.pdbx_strand_id
1 'polypeptide(L)'
;MNFGMFTDFHVRGGNTQAESFDESFEQVMEAERLGFDTVWLAEHHFSPERAVLASPMIVASAICAKTERIRVGLGVQVLPLTNPLRVAEEAATVDHISKGRFEFGIGRSGLTRYYQGYNIRYEESRPRFLEALAIITKAWERDQFSYTGQFHSYEKVTVVPKPFQKPYPPITVAVAGEETFPLIGSMGHSIFVSVNTPKEQLIERLASYNKSRKEAGITEAGGISIRVPVYVAETRDKAHSEPEESARHALSYAAQELSQTAASAEAANRMHRMANMPYSEILANRVLYGTPDEVVDRLKSFQEELGINGIVMECNYGGRIAYERVINSLRLLSEKVMPNFN
;
A
#
# COMPACT_ATOMS: atom_id res chain seq x y z
N MET A 1 -12.15 13.25 -1.46
CA MET A 1 -11.45 11.93 -1.55
C MET A 1 -9.96 12.14 -1.36
N ASN A 2 -9.24 11.27 -0.66
CA ASN A 2 -7.78 11.35 -0.55
C ASN A 2 -7.12 10.68 -1.77
N PHE A 3 -6.17 11.37 -2.42
CA PHE A 3 -5.45 10.91 -3.61
C PHE A 3 -3.99 10.58 -3.26
N GLY A 4 -3.71 9.29 -3.13
CA GLY A 4 -2.37 8.81 -2.83
C GLY A 4 -1.68 8.23 -4.07
N MET A 5 -0.41 8.60 -4.29
CA MET A 5 0.47 7.94 -5.24
C MET A 5 1.17 6.77 -4.56
N PHE A 6 1.16 5.60 -5.18
CA PHE A 6 1.90 4.43 -4.71
C PHE A 6 3.17 4.22 -5.53
N THR A 7 4.28 3.91 -4.89
CA THR A 7 5.53 3.59 -5.58
C THR A 7 6.26 2.42 -4.95
N ASP A 8 6.75 1.53 -5.81
CA ASP A 8 7.62 0.40 -5.46
C ASP A 8 9.11 0.73 -5.65
N PHE A 9 9.46 1.87 -6.20
CA PHE A 9 10.81 2.16 -6.72
C PHE A 9 11.22 1.09 -7.74
N HIS A 10 10.46 1.05 -8.83
CA HIS A 10 10.62 0.02 -9.86
C HIS A 10 11.97 0.07 -10.56
N VAL A 11 12.52 -1.11 -10.85
CA VAL A 11 13.65 -1.24 -11.79
C VAL A 11 13.08 -1.32 -13.20
N ARG A 12 13.18 -0.21 -13.94
CA ARG A 12 12.83 -0.21 -15.37
C ARG A 12 13.95 -0.87 -16.19
N GLY A 13 13.59 -1.64 -17.22
CA GLY A 13 14.56 -2.35 -18.04
C GLY A 13 15.66 -1.42 -18.56
N GLY A 14 16.91 -1.78 -18.26
CA GLY A 14 18.10 -0.99 -18.63
C GLY A 14 18.57 0.01 -17.58
N ASN A 15 17.77 0.36 -16.57
CA ASN A 15 18.18 1.25 -15.50
C ASN A 15 19.04 0.54 -14.46
N THR A 16 20.02 1.26 -13.93
CA THR A 16 20.71 0.89 -12.70
C THR A 16 19.80 1.08 -11.49
N GLN A 17 20.14 0.50 -10.35
CA GLN A 17 19.41 0.73 -9.11
C GLN A 17 19.46 2.20 -8.68
N ALA A 18 20.57 2.90 -8.89
CA ALA A 18 20.71 4.32 -8.59
C ALA A 18 19.71 5.16 -9.41
N GLU A 19 19.65 4.95 -10.73
CA GLU A 19 18.70 5.63 -11.61
C GLU A 19 17.25 5.32 -11.21
N SER A 20 16.94 4.11 -10.72
CA SER A 20 15.62 3.76 -10.20
C SER A 20 15.26 4.55 -8.94
N PHE A 21 16.22 4.81 -8.05
CA PHE A 21 16.02 5.70 -6.91
C PHE A 21 15.80 7.15 -7.36
N ASP A 22 16.65 7.67 -8.24
CA ASP A 22 16.57 9.06 -8.71
C ASP A 22 15.21 9.31 -9.40
N GLU A 23 14.81 8.46 -10.34
CA GLU A 23 13.53 8.56 -11.05
C GLU A 23 12.33 8.51 -10.09
N SER A 24 12.38 7.62 -9.08
CA SER A 24 11.29 7.50 -8.12
C SER A 24 11.19 8.69 -7.18
N PHE A 25 12.32 9.26 -6.75
CA PHE A 25 12.33 10.51 -5.98
C PHE A 25 11.78 11.68 -6.79
N GLU A 26 12.15 11.81 -8.07
CA GLU A 26 11.60 12.84 -8.96
C GLU A 26 10.08 12.71 -9.11
N GLN A 27 9.56 11.50 -9.29
CA GLN A 27 8.11 11.26 -9.35
C GLN A 27 7.41 11.68 -8.06
N VAL A 28 8.01 11.42 -6.89
CA VAL A 28 7.46 11.84 -5.58
C VAL A 28 7.47 13.36 -5.45
N MET A 29 8.55 14.03 -5.84
CA MET A 29 8.61 15.50 -5.83
C MET A 29 7.57 16.12 -6.76
N GLU A 30 7.36 15.52 -7.91
CA GLU A 30 6.33 15.97 -8.85
C GLU A 30 4.92 15.74 -8.29
N ALA A 31 4.65 14.61 -7.62
CA ALA A 31 3.38 14.36 -6.94
C ALA A 31 3.08 15.43 -5.87
N GLU A 32 4.09 15.84 -5.09
CA GLU A 32 3.93 16.95 -4.15
C GLU A 32 3.58 18.26 -4.87
N ARG A 33 4.32 18.60 -5.94
CA ARG A 33 4.09 19.82 -6.73
C ARG A 33 2.68 19.84 -7.32
N LEU A 34 2.20 18.69 -7.79
CA LEU A 34 0.90 18.49 -8.40
C LEU A 34 -0.27 18.42 -7.40
N GLY A 35 -0.01 18.43 -6.12
CA GLY A 35 -1.07 18.51 -5.11
C GLY A 35 -1.62 17.18 -4.63
N PHE A 36 -0.93 16.05 -4.84
CA PHE A 36 -1.33 14.78 -4.25
C PHE A 36 -1.30 14.85 -2.72
N ASP A 37 -2.20 14.12 -2.07
CA ASP A 37 -2.34 14.14 -0.63
C ASP A 37 -1.28 13.27 0.07
N THR A 38 -0.97 12.10 -0.50
CA THR A 38 -0.08 11.12 0.14
C THR A 38 0.78 10.40 -0.88
N VAL A 39 2.03 10.09 -0.54
CA VAL A 39 2.81 9.06 -1.21
C VAL A 39 2.88 7.81 -0.34
N TRP A 40 2.64 6.64 -0.95
CA TRP A 40 2.65 5.33 -0.28
C TRP A 40 3.83 4.50 -0.78
N LEU A 41 4.69 4.08 0.13
CA LEU A 41 5.92 3.35 -0.13
C LEU A 41 5.73 1.86 0.11
N ALA A 42 6.03 1.03 -0.89
CA ALA A 42 6.04 -0.42 -0.74
C ALA A 42 7.21 -0.92 0.12
N GLU A 43 7.15 -2.17 0.54
CA GLU A 43 8.28 -2.94 1.06
C GLU A 43 8.44 -4.22 0.26
N HIS A 44 9.56 -4.36 -0.45
CA HIS A 44 9.88 -5.52 -1.26
C HIS A 44 11.26 -6.08 -0.94
N HIS A 45 11.33 -7.39 -0.76
CA HIS A 45 12.57 -8.09 -0.46
C HIS A 45 12.87 -9.15 -1.52
N PHE A 46 14.15 -9.32 -1.85
CA PHE A 46 14.64 -10.40 -2.71
C PHE A 46 13.96 -10.47 -4.09
N SER A 47 13.56 -9.31 -4.65
CA SER A 47 12.83 -9.15 -5.91
C SER A 47 13.56 -8.20 -6.85
N PRO A 48 14.78 -8.51 -7.33
CA PRO A 48 15.62 -7.56 -8.05
C PRO A 48 15.03 -7.06 -9.37
N GLU A 49 14.15 -7.85 -9.99
CA GLU A 49 13.46 -7.48 -11.23
C GLU A 49 12.23 -6.61 -11.02
N ARG A 50 11.77 -6.48 -9.78
CA ARG A 50 10.58 -5.70 -9.44
C ARG A 50 10.91 -4.32 -8.91
N ALA A 51 11.70 -4.26 -7.84
CA ALA A 51 11.82 -3.06 -7.04
C ALA A 51 13.12 -3.03 -6.23
N VAL A 52 13.58 -1.82 -5.95
CA VAL A 52 14.75 -1.59 -5.06
C VAL A 52 14.36 -1.08 -3.68
N LEU A 53 13.07 -0.96 -3.38
CA LEU A 53 12.57 -0.43 -2.11
C LEU A 53 12.44 -1.52 -1.04
N ALA A 54 13.52 -1.81 -0.35
CA ALA A 54 13.56 -2.80 0.75
C ALA A 54 13.38 -2.18 2.14
N SER A 55 13.65 -0.88 2.29
CA SER A 55 13.61 -0.16 3.58
C SER A 55 12.74 1.09 3.49
N PRO A 56 11.40 0.94 3.52
CA PRO A 56 10.49 2.06 3.30
C PRO A 56 10.59 3.16 4.37
N MET A 57 10.92 2.81 5.64
CA MET A 57 11.15 3.80 6.71
C MET A 57 12.31 4.77 6.40
N ILE A 58 13.42 4.25 5.83
CA ILE A 58 14.58 5.08 5.47
C ILE A 58 14.19 6.04 4.33
N VAL A 59 13.51 5.51 3.32
CA VAL A 59 13.05 6.32 2.18
C VAL A 59 11.97 7.33 2.61
N ALA A 60 11.04 6.93 3.49
CA ALA A 60 10.05 7.84 4.06
C ALA A 60 10.72 9.03 4.78
N SER A 61 11.75 8.77 5.58
CA SER A 61 12.53 9.82 6.25
C SER A 61 13.15 10.80 5.26
N ALA A 62 13.75 10.28 4.18
CA ALA A 62 14.37 11.10 3.13
C ALA A 62 13.34 11.96 2.37
N ILE A 63 12.17 11.39 2.04
CA ILE A 63 11.06 12.13 1.41
C ILE A 63 10.53 13.20 2.35
N CYS A 64 10.28 12.88 3.62
CA CYS A 64 9.78 13.84 4.60
C CYS A 64 10.72 15.04 4.78
N ALA A 65 12.04 14.83 4.68
CA ALA A 65 13.04 15.90 4.76
C ALA A 65 13.11 16.78 3.51
N LYS A 66 12.63 16.29 2.36
CA LYS A 66 12.62 16.99 1.06
C LYS A 66 11.28 17.62 0.69
N THR A 67 10.23 17.32 1.44
CA THR A 67 8.84 17.74 1.17
C THR A 67 8.26 18.54 2.32
N GLU A 68 7.25 19.35 2.06
CA GLU A 68 6.66 20.23 3.06
C GLU A 68 5.18 19.88 3.35
N ARG A 69 4.44 19.36 2.36
CA ARG A 69 3.00 19.20 2.41
C ARG A 69 2.52 17.75 2.30
N ILE A 70 3.05 17.01 1.32
CA ILE A 70 2.58 15.63 1.05
C ILE A 70 2.77 14.74 2.29
N ARG A 71 1.77 13.93 2.60
CA ARG A 71 1.89 12.91 3.62
C ARG A 71 2.69 11.72 3.09
N VAL A 72 3.38 11.03 3.97
CA VAL A 72 4.20 9.88 3.58
C VAL A 72 3.73 8.67 4.36
N GLY A 73 3.19 7.70 3.65
CA GLY A 73 2.68 6.46 4.20
C GLY A 73 3.45 5.22 3.75
N LEU A 74 3.32 4.15 4.51
CA LEU A 74 3.86 2.84 4.13
C LEU A 74 2.75 1.97 3.58
N GLY A 75 2.96 1.39 2.44
CA GLY A 75 1.97 0.54 1.80
C GLY A 75 2.51 -0.86 1.44
N VAL A 76 3.10 -1.59 2.40
CA VAL A 76 3.07 -1.54 3.87
C VAL A 76 4.44 -1.80 4.51
N GLN A 77 4.60 -1.51 5.79
CA GLN A 77 5.64 -2.11 6.62
C GLN A 77 5.26 -3.55 6.96
N VAL A 78 6.10 -4.51 6.66
CA VAL A 78 5.84 -5.93 6.90
C VAL A 78 6.24 -6.31 8.33
N LEU A 79 5.36 -6.12 9.30
CA LEU A 79 5.64 -6.27 10.73
C LEU A 79 6.24 -7.62 11.14
N PRO A 80 5.80 -8.79 10.58
CA PRO A 80 6.34 -10.08 11.00
C PRO A 80 7.83 -10.29 10.75
N LEU A 81 8.45 -9.47 9.88
CA LEU A 81 9.85 -9.61 9.47
C LEU A 81 10.81 -8.81 10.34
N THR A 82 10.32 -8.00 11.29
CA THR A 82 11.13 -7.02 12.03
C THR A 82 10.90 -7.08 13.53
N ASN A 83 11.82 -6.49 14.31
CA ASN A 83 11.64 -6.32 15.75
C ASN A 83 10.64 -5.18 16.02
N PRO A 84 9.54 -5.40 16.75
CA PRO A 84 8.49 -4.39 16.96
C PRO A 84 8.95 -3.16 17.74
N LEU A 85 9.90 -3.28 18.67
CA LEU A 85 10.44 -2.10 19.36
C LEU A 85 11.21 -1.21 18.39
N ARG A 86 12.03 -1.83 17.51
CA ARG A 86 12.77 -1.08 16.50
C ARG A 86 11.84 -0.35 15.55
N VAL A 87 10.77 -1.01 15.11
CA VAL A 87 9.75 -0.39 14.27
C VAL A 87 9.06 0.78 14.98
N ALA A 88 8.75 0.63 16.28
CA ALA A 88 8.13 1.70 17.06
C ALA A 88 9.03 2.94 17.18
N GLU A 89 10.34 2.75 17.37
CA GLU A 89 11.33 3.83 17.40
C GLU A 89 11.48 4.53 16.06
N GLU A 90 11.62 3.76 14.98
CA GLU A 90 11.78 4.27 13.62
C GLU A 90 10.54 5.03 13.14
N ALA A 91 9.35 4.49 13.34
CA ALA A 91 8.09 5.12 12.98
C ALA A 91 7.88 6.45 13.72
N ALA A 92 8.14 6.48 15.03
CA ALA A 92 8.08 7.71 15.81
C ALA A 92 9.13 8.74 15.37
N THR A 93 10.33 8.29 14.97
CA THR A 93 11.39 9.16 14.43
C THR A 93 10.97 9.80 13.10
N VAL A 94 10.41 9.01 12.17
CA VAL A 94 9.87 9.53 10.89
C VAL A 94 8.72 10.50 11.15
N ASP A 95 7.87 10.21 12.13
CA ASP A 95 6.76 11.09 12.51
C ASP A 95 7.24 12.47 12.99
N HIS A 96 8.33 12.54 13.76
CA HIS A 96 8.98 13.80 14.13
C HIS A 96 9.61 14.53 12.94
N ILE A 97 10.35 13.82 12.08
CA ILE A 97 10.99 14.40 10.88
C ILE A 97 9.91 14.98 9.96
N SER A 98 8.80 14.27 9.77
CA SER A 98 7.68 14.69 8.95
C SER A 98 6.82 15.79 9.57
N LYS A 99 7.01 16.10 10.86
CA LYS A 99 6.13 17.00 11.63
C LYS A 99 4.66 16.57 11.56
N GLY A 100 4.40 15.26 11.72
CA GLY A 100 3.06 14.70 11.75
C GLY A 100 2.44 14.38 10.39
N ARG A 101 3.23 14.34 9.31
CA ARG A 101 2.77 13.92 7.97
C ARG A 101 2.94 12.42 7.71
N PHE A 102 3.45 11.67 8.68
CA PHE A 102 3.65 10.23 8.55
C PHE A 102 2.36 9.44 8.74
N GLU A 103 2.14 8.40 7.93
CA GLU A 103 1.07 7.42 8.05
C GLU A 103 1.64 5.99 8.16
N PHE A 104 1.28 5.30 9.23
CA PHE A 104 1.83 3.99 9.54
C PHE A 104 0.99 2.90 8.89
N GLY A 105 1.25 2.64 7.61
CA GLY A 105 0.63 1.53 6.89
C GLY A 105 1.37 0.21 7.15
N ILE A 106 0.65 -0.82 7.55
CA ILE A 106 1.19 -2.09 8.01
C ILE A 106 0.52 -3.30 7.36
N GLY A 107 1.23 -4.41 7.31
CA GLY A 107 0.71 -5.65 6.75
C GLY A 107 1.57 -6.86 7.05
N ARG A 108 1.16 -8.01 6.49
CA ARG A 108 1.86 -9.29 6.66
C ARG A 108 2.71 -9.71 5.45
N SER A 109 2.42 -9.15 4.28
CA SER A 109 2.80 -9.71 2.98
C SER A 109 2.28 -11.16 2.76
N GLY A 110 1.97 -11.49 1.51
CA GLY A 110 1.62 -12.87 1.08
C GLY A 110 2.80 -13.60 0.44
N LEU A 111 3.98 -12.99 0.40
CA LEU A 111 5.15 -13.52 -0.32
C LEU A 111 6.03 -14.34 0.62
N THR A 112 5.90 -15.67 0.56
CA THR A 112 6.65 -16.61 1.42
C THR A 112 8.17 -16.48 1.27
N ARG A 113 8.66 -16.04 0.10
CA ARG A 113 10.09 -15.78 -0.14
C ARG A 113 10.66 -14.77 0.86
N TYR A 114 9.91 -13.74 1.28
CA TYR A 114 10.39 -12.79 2.27
C TYR A 114 10.66 -13.47 3.60
N TYR A 115 9.73 -14.33 4.02
CA TYR A 115 9.84 -15.10 5.26
C TYR A 115 11.02 -16.08 5.22
N GLN A 116 11.19 -16.79 4.10
CA GLN A 116 12.33 -17.69 3.89
C GLN A 116 13.67 -16.95 3.98
N GLY A 117 13.77 -15.77 3.32
CA GLY A 117 14.98 -14.96 3.34
C GLY A 117 15.35 -14.45 4.73
N TYR A 118 14.36 -14.18 5.60
CA TYR A 118 14.56 -13.78 6.99
C TYR A 118 14.53 -14.95 7.99
N ASN A 119 14.47 -16.19 7.49
CA ASN A 119 14.42 -17.40 8.32
C ASN A 119 13.24 -17.40 9.32
N ILE A 120 12.08 -16.95 8.86
CA ILE A 120 10.83 -16.92 9.63
C ILE A 120 9.82 -17.86 8.95
N ARG A 121 9.08 -18.63 9.75
CA ARG A 121 8.03 -19.50 9.20
C ARG A 121 6.81 -18.68 8.77
N TYR A 122 6.30 -18.89 7.55
CA TYR A 122 5.18 -18.14 7.02
C TYR A 122 3.90 -18.35 7.85
N GLU A 123 3.69 -19.56 8.40
CA GLU A 123 2.56 -19.90 9.26
C GLU A 123 2.50 -19.02 10.52
N GLU A 124 3.64 -18.50 10.96
CA GLU A 124 3.73 -17.57 12.10
C GLU A 124 3.38 -16.11 11.73
N SER A 125 3.18 -15.81 10.45
CA SER A 125 3.00 -14.43 9.97
C SER A 125 1.84 -13.70 10.64
N ARG A 126 0.71 -14.39 10.86
CA ARG A 126 -0.47 -13.78 11.48
C ARG A 126 -0.28 -13.52 12.98
N PRO A 127 0.11 -14.50 13.81
CA PRO A 127 0.35 -14.23 15.23
C PRO A 127 1.51 -13.24 15.46
N ARG A 128 2.59 -13.28 14.65
CA ARG A 128 3.66 -12.27 14.72
C ARG A 128 3.15 -10.87 14.41
N PHE A 129 2.31 -10.71 13.40
CA PHE A 129 1.71 -9.43 13.04
C PHE A 129 0.89 -8.84 14.19
N LEU A 130 0.00 -9.63 14.79
CA LEU A 130 -0.86 -9.18 15.88
C LEU A 130 -0.07 -8.85 17.14
N GLU A 131 0.93 -9.67 17.47
CA GLU A 131 1.81 -9.43 18.60
C GLU A 131 2.66 -8.16 18.39
N ALA A 132 3.23 -7.98 17.21
CA ALA A 132 4.00 -6.78 16.88
C ALA A 132 3.14 -5.51 16.95
N LEU A 133 1.93 -5.52 16.40
CA LEU A 133 1.01 -4.39 16.48
C LEU A 133 0.66 -4.03 17.93
N ALA A 134 0.37 -5.03 18.77
CA ALA A 134 0.07 -4.81 20.17
C ALA A 134 1.27 -4.22 20.96
N ILE A 135 2.49 -4.68 20.65
CA ILE A 135 3.72 -4.14 21.25
C ILE A 135 3.95 -2.69 20.80
N ILE A 136 3.85 -2.39 19.52
CA ILE A 136 4.09 -1.06 18.95
C ILE A 136 3.12 -0.04 19.54
N THR A 137 1.82 -0.33 19.54
CA THR A 137 0.81 0.58 20.10
C THR A 137 1.03 0.80 21.60
N LYS A 138 1.31 -0.27 22.34
CA LYS A 138 1.63 -0.17 23.78
C LYS A 138 2.89 0.64 24.05
N ALA A 139 3.93 0.48 23.20
CA ALA A 139 5.17 1.23 23.30
C ALA A 139 4.98 2.74 23.08
N TRP A 140 4.03 3.13 22.24
CA TRP A 140 3.70 4.53 21.98
C TRP A 140 2.82 5.16 23.07
N GLU A 141 1.90 4.37 23.65
CA GLU A 141 0.92 4.84 24.65
C GLU A 141 1.49 4.89 26.06
N ARG A 142 2.46 4.04 26.41
CA ARG A 142 2.99 3.91 27.77
C ARG A 142 4.40 4.47 27.87
N ASP A 143 4.69 5.20 28.94
CA ASP A 143 6.06 5.69 29.20
C ASP A 143 7.02 4.52 29.38
N GLN A 144 6.66 3.57 30.21
CA GLN A 144 7.37 2.31 30.42
C GLN A 144 6.38 1.16 30.41
N PHE A 145 6.79 0.02 29.83
CA PHE A 145 5.95 -1.18 29.81
C PHE A 145 6.76 -2.47 29.86
N SER A 146 6.09 -3.54 30.24
CA SER A 146 6.54 -4.93 30.08
C SER A 146 5.57 -5.67 29.17
N TYR A 147 6.07 -6.66 28.45
CA TYR A 147 5.28 -7.50 27.54
C TYR A 147 5.80 -8.93 27.59
N THR A 148 4.92 -9.91 27.62
CA THR A 148 5.24 -11.33 27.47
C THR A 148 4.30 -11.92 26.45
N GLY A 149 4.84 -12.29 25.30
CA GLY A 149 4.11 -12.88 24.18
C GLY A 149 4.71 -14.20 23.74
N GLN A 150 4.28 -14.65 22.57
CA GLN A 150 4.78 -15.88 21.97
C GLN A 150 6.18 -15.71 21.35
N PHE A 151 6.44 -14.53 20.76
CA PHE A 151 7.65 -14.25 19.97
C PHE A 151 8.56 -13.23 20.65
N HIS A 152 8.02 -12.39 21.50
CA HIS A 152 8.76 -11.30 22.15
C HIS A 152 8.45 -11.24 23.64
N SER A 153 9.50 -10.99 24.44
CA SER A 153 9.36 -10.70 25.86
C SER A 153 10.25 -9.53 26.23
N TYR A 154 9.67 -8.54 26.90
CA TYR A 154 10.34 -7.30 27.30
C TYR A 154 10.01 -6.98 28.75
N GLU A 155 11.00 -6.50 29.50
CA GLU A 155 10.83 -6.11 30.89
C GLU A 155 11.20 -4.63 31.05
N LYS A 156 10.25 -3.81 31.54
CA LYS A 156 10.44 -2.40 31.88
C LYS A 156 11.16 -1.57 30.82
N VAL A 157 10.74 -1.70 29.56
CA VAL A 157 11.31 -0.94 28.44
C VAL A 157 10.62 0.40 28.26
N THR A 158 11.39 1.40 27.88
CA THR A 158 10.91 2.74 27.51
C THR A 158 11.37 3.01 26.07
N VAL A 159 10.40 3.16 25.15
CA VAL A 159 10.67 3.49 23.74
C VAL A 159 10.71 5.00 23.57
N VAL A 160 11.76 5.50 22.93
CA VAL A 160 11.94 6.91 22.59
C VAL A 160 12.45 7.03 21.14
N PRO A 161 11.97 8.08 20.39
CA PRO A 161 11.01 9.09 20.81
C PRO A 161 9.59 8.52 20.95
N LYS A 162 8.70 9.27 21.61
CA LYS A 162 7.25 9.03 21.48
C LYS A 162 6.77 9.71 20.21
N PRO A 163 5.69 9.22 19.56
CA PRO A 163 5.17 9.84 18.36
C PRO A 163 4.88 11.35 18.51
N PHE A 164 5.12 12.09 17.43
CA PHE A 164 4.75 13.51 17.31
C PHE A 164 3.23 13.67 17.27
N GLN A 165 2.55 12.86 16.46
CA GLN A 165 1.10 12.79 16.39
C GLN A 165 0.49 12.13 17.64
N LYS A 166 -0.74 12.50 18.00
CA LYS A 166 -1.41 11.97 19.18
C LYS A 166 -2.73 11.30 18.80
N PRO A 167 -3.01 10.09 19.31
CA PRO A 167 -2.17 9.32 20.26
C PRO A 167 -0.91 8.74 19.61
N TYR A 168 -0.90 8.53 18.30
CA TYR A 168 0.21 8.05 17.45
C TYR A 168 -0.14 8.28 15.96
N PRO A 169 0.79 8.05 15.01
CA PRO A 169 0.48 8.17 13.59
C PRO A 169 -0.73 7.32 13.18
N PRO A 170 -1.58 7.80 12.28
CA PRO A 170 -2.70 7.00 11.78
C PRO A 170 -2.22 5.63 11.29
N ILE A 171 -2.91 4.58 11.75
CA ILE A 171 -2.59 3.19 11.37
C ILE A 171 -3.54 2.76 10.26
N THR A 172 -2.97 2.29 9.13
CA THR A 172 -3.72 1.70 8.02
C THR A 172 -3.24 0.27 7.77
N VAL A 173 -4.16 -0.69 7.76
CA VAL A 173 -3.82 -2.11 7.63
C VAL A 173 -4.21 -2.63 6.25
N ALA A 174 -3.27 -3.30 5.56
CA ALA A 174 -3.59 -4.02 4.33
C ALA A 174 -4.38 -5.30 4.66
N VAL A 175 -5.61 -5.37 4.19
CA VAL A 175 -6.53 -6.49 4.44
C VAL A 175 -6.81 -7.26 3.15
N ALA A 176 -6.84 -8.59 3.26
CA ALA A 176 -7.15 -9.48 2.13
C ALA A 176 -8.07 -10.64 2.55
N GLY A 177 -7.78 -11.34 3.64
CA GLY A 177 -8.61 -12.42 4.15
C GLY A 177 -9.90 -11.91 4.78
N GLU A 178 -11.02 -12.61 4.57
CA GLU A 178 -12.34 -12.25 5.06
C GLU A 178 -12.35 -11.95 6.58
N GLU A 179 -11.69 -12.79 7.36
CA GLU A 179 -11.60 -12.67 8.82
C GLU A 179 -10.78 -11.47 9.31
N THR A 180 -10.02 -10.85 8.43
CA THR A 180 -9.20 -9.68 8.79
C THR A 180 -10.02 -8.40 8.84
N PHE A 181 -11.06 -8.28 8.02
CA PHE A 181 -11.91 -7.10 7.97
C PHE A 181 -12.59 -6.77 9.30
N PRO A 182 -13.36 -7.69 9.91
CA PRO A 182 -13.97 -7.41 11.21
C PRO A 182 -12.95 -7.24 12.33
N LEU A 183 -11.82 -7.96 12.29
CA LEU A 183 -10.77 -7.83 13.28
C LEU A 183 -10.18 -6.41 13.29
N ILE A 184 -9.80 -5.89 12.13
CA ILE A 184 -9.23 -4.54 12.02
C ILE A 184 -10.29 -3.46 12.26
N GLY A 185 -11.53 -3.73 11.86
CA GLY A 185 -12.67 -2.87 12.17
C GLY A 185 -12.86 -2.67 13.68
N SER A 186 -12.85 -3.76 14.47
CA SER A 186 -12.98 -3.68 15.92
C SER A 186 -11.82 -2.97 16.63
N MET A 187 -10.65 -2.90 16.00
CA MET A 187 -9.48 -2.14 16.49
C MET A 187 -9.55 -0.65 16.14
N GLY A 188 -10.46 -0.22 15.27
CA GLY A 188 -10.61 1.17 14.87
C GLY A 188 -9.64 1.66 13.79
N HIS A 189 -8.78 0.80 13.25
CA HIS A 189 -7.80 1.18 12.23
C HIS A 189 -8.40 1.32 10.83
N SER A 190 -7.78 2.17 10.01
CA SER A 190 -8.07 2.28 8.57
C SER A 190 -7.62 1.04 7.80
N ILE A 191 -8.15 0.85 6.59
CA ILE A 191 -7.81 -0.31 5.77
C ILE A 191 -7.41 0.05 4.34
N PHE A 192 -6.46 -0.74 3.80
CA PHE A 192 -6.22 -0.84 2.37
C PHE A 192 -6.91 -2.07 1.81
N VAL A 193 -7.70 -1.88 0.76
CA VAL A 193 -8.29 -2.96 -0.02
C VAL A 193 -7.73 -2.95 -1.45
N SER A 194 -7.84 -4.06 -2.16
CA SER A 194 -7.34 -4.20 -3.53
C SER A 194 -8.47 -4.53 -4.49
N VAL A 195 -8.41 -3.98 -5.70
CA VAL A 195 -9.29 -4.35 -6.83
C VAL A 195 -9.16 -5.82 -7.26
N ASN A 196 -8.18 -6.55 -6.73
CA ASN A 196 -8.03 -7.99 -7.01
C ASN A 196 -9.10 -8.86 -6.34
N THR A 197 -9.82 -8.34 -5.35
CA THR A 197 -10.98 -9.00 -4.75
C THR A 197 -12.21 -8.73 -5.63
N PRO A 198 -13.01 -9.75 -5.99
CA PRO A 198 -14.27 -9.54 -6.68
C PRO A 198 -15.16 -8.54 -5.93
N LYS A 199 -15.83 -7.67 -6.69
CA LYS A 199 -16.56 -6.52 -6.16
C LYS A 199 -17.62 -6.93 -5.12
N GLU A 200 -18.40 -7.97 -5.41
CA GLU A 200 -19.45 -8.47 -4.52
C GLU A 200 -18.87 -8.93 -3.17
N GLN A 201 -17.77 -9.67 -3.21
CA GLN A 201 -17.07 -10.10 -1.99
C GLN A 201 -16.48 -8.91 -1.23
N LEU A 202 -15.99 -7.89 -1.95
CA LEU A 202 -15.44 -6.69 -1.31
C LEU A 202 -16.54 -5.91 -0.58
N ILE A 203 -17.73 -5.79 -1.16
CA ILE A 203 -18.90 -5.14 -0.52
C ILE A 203 -19.25 -5.88 0.79
N GLU A 204 -19.35 -7.21 0.78
CA GLU A 204 -19.65 -8.00 1.97
C GLU A 204 -18.58 -7.82 3.07
N ARG A 205 -17.30 -7.85 2.69
CA ARG A 205 -16.19 -7.66 3.62
C ARG A 205 -16.16 -6.25 4.21
N LEU A 206 -16.43 -5.22 3.42
CA LEU A 206 -16.53 -3.84 3.89
C LEU A 206 -17.73 -3.66 4.83
N ALA A 207 -18.85 -4.32 4.56
CA ALA A 207 -19.98 -4.33 5.48
C ALA A 207 -19.61 -4.95 6.85
N SER A 208 -18.83 -6.06 6.86
CA SER A 208 -18.36 -6.70 8.09
C SER A 208 -17.39 -5.80 8.87
N TYR A 209 -16.49 -5.09 8.18
CA TYR A 209 -15.59 -4.09 8.76
C TYR A 209 -16.37 -2.96 9.44
N ASN A 210 -17.33 -2.38 8.75
CA ASN A 210 -18.14 -1.28 9.31
C ASN A 210 -19.03 -1.74 10.48
N LYS A 211 -19.58 -2.97 10.39
CA LYS A 211 -20.35 -3.57 11.48
C LYS A 211 -19.51 -3.72 12.74
N SER A 212 -18.33 -4.30 12.64
CA SER A 212 -17.46 -4.51 13.81
C SER A 212 -16.95 -3.21 14.44
N ARG A 213 -16.72 -2.15 13.64
CA ARG A 213 -16.43 -0.80 14.17
C ARG A 213 -17.58 -0.30 15.04
N LYS A 214 -18.81 -0.40 14.52
CA LYS A 214 -20.00 0.02 15.26
C LYS A 214 -20.21 -0.78 16.56
N GLU A 215 -20.01 -2.10 16.50
CA GLU A 215 -20.10 -2.98 17.68
C GLU A 215 -19.03 -2.68 18.72
N ALA A 216 -17.85 -2.22 18.31
CA ALA A 216 -16.78 -1.75 19.20
C ALA A 216 -17.00 -0.31 19.74
N GLY A 217 -18.11 0.34 19.41
CA GLY A 217 -18.42 1.71 19.85
C GLY A 217 -17.64 2.81 19.14
N ILE A 218 -17.02 2.50 17.98
CA ILE A 218 -16.24 3.46 17.20
C ILE A 218 -17.18 4.20 16.27
N THR A 219 -17.39 5.49 16.54
CA THR A 219 -18.34 6.36 15.83
C THR A 219 -17.73 7.08 14.63
N GLU A 220 -16.42 7.28 14.64
CA GLU A 220 -15.71 7.90 13.52
C GLU A 220 -15.75 7.01 12.28
N ALA A 221 -15.87 7.62 11.11
CA ALA A 221 -15.80 6.88 9.84
C ALA A 221 -14.41 6.24 9.67
N GLY A 222 -14.37 4.95 9.29
CA GLY A 222 -13.11 4.27 8.99
C GLY A 222 -12.50 4.80 7.69
N GLY A 223 -11.18 4.94 7.65
CA GLY A 223 -10.45 5.15 6.41
C GLY A 223 -10.51 3.87 5.55
N ILE A 224 -11.12 3.96 4.37
CA ILE A 224 -11.16 2.87 3.40
C ILE A 224 -10.50 3.37 2.12
N SER A 225 -9.27 2.90 1.87
CA SER A 225 -8.53 3.25 0.65
C SER A 225 -8.43 2.06 -0.28
N ILE A 226 -8.76 2.26 -1.56
CA ILE A 226 -8.59 1.23 -2.59
C ILE A 226 -7.27 1.43 -3.32
N ARG A 227 -6.46 0.35 -3.37
CA ARG A 227 -5.25 0.31 -4.19
C ARG A 227 -5.59 -0.22 -5.58
N VAL A 228 -5.25 0.56 -6.60
CA VAL A 228 -5.54 0.23 -8.01
C VAL A 228 -4.47 0.81 -8.93
N PRO A 229 -4.06 0.08 -10.00
CA PRO A 229 -3.25 0.65 -11.07
C PRO A 229 -4.04 1.72 -11.84
N VAL A 230 -3.45 2.91 -12.00
CA VAL A 230 -4.09 4.05 -12.66
C VAL A 230 -3.18 4.59 -13.76
N TYR A 231 -3.75 4.82 -14.94
CA TYR A 231 -3.08 5.53 -16.02
C TYR A 231 -4.07 6.41 -16.78
N VAL A 232 -3.76 7.70 -16.87
CA VAL A 232 -4.60 8.69 -17.56
C VAL A 232 -3.86 9.25 -18.76
N ALA A 233 -4.53 9.29 -19.91
CA ALA A 233 -4.01 9.94 -21.11
C ALA A 233 -5.10 10.76 -21.78
N GLU A 234 -4.72 11.61 -22.75
CA GLU A 234 -5.63 12.53 -23.43
C GLU A 234 -6.67 11.81 -24.29
N THR A 235 -6.36 10.60 -24.75
CA THR A 235 -7.27 9.78 -25.56
C THR A 235 -7.32 8.34 -25.03
N ARG A 236 -8.46 7.68 -25.26
CA ARG A 236 -8.66 6.28 -24.88
C ARG A 236 -7.60 5.36 -25.49
N ASP A 237 -7.24 5.57 -26.74
CA ASP A 237 -6.24 4.76 -27.42
C ASP A 237 -4.89 4.83 -26.74
N LYS A 238 -4.42 6.03 -26.37
CA LYS A 238 -3.19 6.21 -25.60
C LYS A 238 -3.31 5.60 -24.19
N ALA A 239 -4.41 5.88 -23.51
CA ALA A 239 -4.64 5.38 -22.16
C ALA A 239 -4.63 3.85 -22.06
N HIS A 240 -5.03 3.17 -23.13
CA HIS A 240 -5.02 1.70 -23.18
C HIS A 240 -3.72 1.14 -23.75
N SER A 241 -3.14 1.71 -24.81
CA SER A 241 -1.97 1.13 -25.48
C SER A 241 -0.65 1.41 -24.76
N GLU A 242 -0.48 2.61 -24.19
CA GLU A 242 0.80 3.00 -23.60
C GLU A 242 1.19 2.18 -22.36
N PRO A 243 0.27 1.81 -21.43
CA PRO A 243 0.60 0.99 -20.26
C PRO A 243 0.45 -0.52 -20.49
N GLU A 244 0.04 -1.00 -21.67
CA GLU A 244 -0.30 -2.40 -21.91
C GLU A 244 0.85 -3.36 -21.58
N GLU A 245 2.04 -3.11 -22.12
CA GLU A 245 3.21 -3.97 -21.88
C GLU A 245 3.53 -4.05 -20.38
N SER A 246 3.48 -2.91 -19.70
CA SER A 246 3.76 -2.80 -18.26
C SER A 246 2.74 -3.58 -17.43
N ALA A 247 1.45 -3.46 -17.74
CA ALA A 247 0.39 -4.18 -17.04
C ALA A 247 0.48 -5.70 -17.24
N ARG A 248 0.77 -6.15 -18.46
CA ARG A 248 0.99 -7.57 -18.75
C ARG A 248 2.20 -8.12 -18.00
N HIS A 249 3.29 -7.35 -17.97
CA HIS A 249 4.47 -7.72 -17.20
C HIS A 249 4.16 -7.86 -15.70
N ALA A 250 3.44 -6.91 -15.11
CA ALA A 250 3.05 -6.96 -13.70
C ALA A 250 2.26 -8.22 -13.35
N LEU A 251 1.29 -8.59 -14.17
CA LEU A 251 0.47 -9.78 -13.94
C LEU A 251 1.26 -11.08 -14.12
N SER A 252 2.09 -11.14 -15.15
CA SER A 252 2.95 -12.30 -15.39
C SER A 252 3.94 -12.50 -14.24
N TYR A 253 4.59 -11.42 -13.81
CA TYR A 253 5.50 -11.44 -12.66
C TYR A 253 4.79 -11.85 -11.36
N ALA A 254 3.64 -11.26 -11.06
CA ALA A 254 2.86 -11.62 -9.87
C ALA A 254 2.40 -13.09 -9.90
N ALA A 255 2.00 -13.59 -11.06
CA ALA A 255 1.63 -14.99 -11.23
C ALA A 255 2.83 -15.94 -11.00
N GLN A 256 4.01 -15.60 -11.50
CA GLN A 256 5.24 -16.35 -11.28
C GLN A 256 5.61 -16.38 -9.79
N GLU A 257 5.60 -15.24 -9.11
CA GLU A 257 5.86 -15.11 -7.68
C GLU A 257 4.94 -15.98 -6.83
N LEU A 258 3.63 -15.92 -7.10
CA LEU A 258 2.63 -16.67 -6.36
C LEU A 258 2.63 -18.17 -6.71
N SER A 259 3.03 -18.56 -7.92
CA SER A 259 3.11 -19.97 -8.32
C SER A 259 4.17 -20.74 -7.53
N GLN A 260 5.25 -20.09 -7.12
CA GLN A 260 6.29 -20.67 -6.27
C GLN A 260 5.77 -21.05 -4.87
N THR A 261 4.63 -20.52 -4.47
CA THR A 261 4.02 -20.70 -3.15
C THR A 261 2.66 -21.39 -3.22
N ALA A 262 2.27 -21.86 -4.42
CA ALA A 262 0.98 -22.50 -4.64
C ALA A 262 0.84 -23.81 -3.87
N ALA A 263 -0.01 -23.82 -2.85
CA ALA A 263 -0.26 -24.99 -2.00
C ALA A 263 -1.11 -26.08 -2.66
N SER A 264 -1.66 -25.83 -3.87
CA SER A 264 -2.53 -26.77 -4.58
C SER A 264 -2.49 -26.57 -6.11
N ALA A 265 -2.87 -27.60 -6.86
CA ALA A 265 -3.02 -27.51 -8.32
C ALA A 265 -4.04 -26.45 -8.75
N GLU A 266 -5.09 -26.22 -7.95
CA GLU A 266 -6.08 -25.19 -8.21
C GLU A 266 -5.49 -23.78 -8.04
N ALA A 267 -4.65 -23.56 -7.02
CA ALA A 267 -3.92 -22.30 -6.85
C ALA A 267 -2.96 -22.07 -8.03
N ALA A 268 -2.20 -23.07 -8.45
CA ALA A 268 -1.33 -22.99 -9.62
C ALA A 268 -2.12 -22.65 -10.91
N ASN A 269 -3.27 -23.26 -11.13
CA ASN A 269 -4.14 -22.95 -12.27
C ASN A 269 -4.71 -21.52 -12.22
N ARG A 270 -5.03 -20.97 -11.05
CA ARG A 270 -5.43 -19.56 -10.91
C ARG A 270 -4.29 -18.63 -11.32
N MET A 271 -3.06 -18.94 -10.91
CA MET A 271 -1.88 -18.14 -11.27
C MET A 271 -1.63 -18.18 -12.77
N HIS A 272 -1.75 -19.35 -13.39
CA HIS A 272 -1.63 -19.50 -14.84
C HIS A 272 -2.70 -18.68 -15.59
N ARG A 273 -3.95 -18.69 -15.16
CA ARG A 273 -5.01 -17.84 -15.73
C ARG A 273 -4.71 -16.35 -15.58
N MET A 274 -4.17 -15.94 -14.42
CA MET A 274 -3.78 -14.56 -14.20
C MET A 274 -2.66 -14.09 -15.14
N ALA A 275 -1.64 -14.93 -15.33
CA ALA A 275 -0.52 -14.64 -16.24
C ALA A 275 -0.96 -14.47 -17.70
N ASN A 276 -2.00 -15.20 -18.10
CA ASN A 276 -2.49 -15.25 -19.49
C ASN A 276 -3.81 -14.48 -19.70
N MET A 277 -4.15 -13.58 -18.76
CA MET A 277 -5.40 -12.81 -18.84
C MET A 277 -5.43 -11.93 -20.10
N PRO A 278 -6.51 -11.97 -20.90
CA PRO A 278 -6.68 -11.07 -22.03
C PRO A 278 -6.61 -9.60 -21.60
N TYR A 279 -5.99 -8.74 -22.41
CA TYR A 279 -5.84 -7.32 -22.04
C TYR A 279 -7.18 -6.61 -21.86
N SER A 280 -8.18 -6.96 -22.65
CA SER A 280 -9.55 -6.47 -22.47
C SER A 280 -10.13 -6.78 -21.08
N GLU A 281 -9.79 -7.93 -20.50
CA GLU A 281 -10.20 -8.33 -19.17
C GLU A 281 -9.41 -7.56 -18.09
N ILE A 282 -8.11 -7.32 -18.34
CA ILE A 282 -7.28 -6.47 -17.47
C ILE A 282 -7.88 -5.06 -17.39
N LEU A 283 -8.19 -4.44 -18.54
CA LEU A 283 -8.80 -3.11 -18.62
C LEU A 283 -10.16 -3.05 -17.90
N ALA A 284 -10.97 -4.09 -18.01
CA ALA A 284 -12.28 -4.13 -17.39
C ALA A 284 -12.22 -4.27 -15.85
N ASN A 285 -11.30 -5.12 -15.34
CA ASN A 285 -11.41 -5.63 -13.97
C ASN A 285 -10.21 -5.34 -13.06
N ARG A 286 -9.06 -4.94 -13.60
CA ARG A 286 -7.81 -4.89 -12.84
C ARG A 286 -7.18 -3.51 -12.75
N VAL A 287 -7.48 -2.62 -13.67
CA VAL A 287 -6.84 -1.32 -13.80
C VAL A 287 -7.87 -0.21 -14.01
N LEU A 288 -7.48 0.99 -13.71
CA LEU A 288 -8.24 2.22 -13.94
C LEU A 288 -7.50 3.04 -15.00
N TYR A 289 -7.55 2.54 -16.25
CA TYR A 289 -6.94 3.19 -17.41
C TYR A 289 -8.00 3.87 -18.26
N GLY A 290 -7.79 5.14 -18.62
CA GLY A 290 -8.78 5.87 -19.41
C GLY A 290 -8.44 7.35 -19.60
N THR A 291 -9.33 8.03 -20.28
CA THR A 291 -9.35 9.51 -20.29
C THR A 291 -9.70 10.07 -18.91
N PRO A 292 -9.43 11.35 -18.64
CA PRO A 292 -9.83 11.96 -17.36
C PRO A 292 -11.29 11.71 -16.98
N ASP A 293 -12.23 11.88 -17.91
CA ASP A 293 -13.66 11.71 -17.66
C ASP A 293 -14.02 10.27 -17.30
N GLU A 294 -13.46 9.28 -18.03
CA GLU A 294 -13.66 7.87 -17.75
C GLU A 294 -13.13 7.46 -16.36
N VAL A 295 -12.00 8.03 -15.96
CA VAL A 295 -11.43 7.78 -14.64
C VAL A 295 -12.27 8.43 -13.54
N VAL A 296 -12.78 9.65 -13.76
CA VAL A 296 -13.72 10.32 -12.83
C VAL A 296 -14.97 9.47 -12.62
N ASP A 297 -15.59 9.00 -13.69
CA ASP A 297 -16.82 8.20 -13.60
C ASP A 297 -16.61 6.89 -12.83
N ARG A 298 -15.51 6.19 -13.10
CA ARG A 298 -15.19 4.95 -12.39
C ARG A 298 -14.84 5.18 -10.91
N LEU A 299 -14.17 6.28 -10.57
CA LEU A 299 -13.88 6.64 -9.18
C LEU A 299 -15.15 7.00 -8.41
N LYS A 300 -16.10 7.71 -9.02
CA LYS A 300 -17.41 7.96 -8.44
C LYS A 300 -18.18 6.66 -8.16
N SER A 301 -18.17 5.72 -9.13
CA SER A 301 -18.77 4.40 -8.93
C SER A 301 -18.13 3.66 -7.73
N PHE A 302 -16.79 3.71 -7.57
CA PHE A 302 -16.12 3.10 -6.41
C PHE A 302 -16.53 3.79 -5.10
N GLN A 303 -16.67 5.11 -5.09
CA GLN A 303 -17.16 5.85 -3.91
C GLN A 303 -18.58 5.45 -3.52
N GLU A 304 -19.48 5.42 -4.50
CA GLU A 304 -20.89 5.09 -4.27
C GLU A 304 -21.11 3.64 -3.85
N GLU A 305 -20.41 2.71 -4.49
CA GLU A 305 -20.65 1.28 -4.30
C GLU A 305 -19.85 0.68 -3.14
N LEU A 306 -18.65 1.18 -2.89
CA LEU A 306 -17.73 0.64 -1.88
C LEU A 306 -17.56 1.55 -0.66
N GLY A 307 -18.05 2.80 -0.71
CA GLY A 307 -17.89 3.77 0.38
C GLY A 307 -16.43 4.13 0.65
N ILE A 308 -15.57 4.09 -0.37
CA ILE A 308 -14.16 4.47 -0.23
C ILE A 308 -14.03 5.98 -0.02
N ASN A 309 -13.05 6.37 0.79
CA ASN A 309 -12.69 7.78 1.01
C ASN A 309 -11.23 8.08 0.62
N GLY A 310 -10.49 7.09 0.12
CA GLY A 310 -9.15 7.22 -0.42
C GLY A 310 -8.88 6.30 -1.60
N ILE A 311 -7.99 6.75 -2.49
CA ILE A 311 -7.44 5.94 -3.57
C ILE A 311 -5.91 5.94 -3.49
N VAL A 312 -5.32 4.77 -3.66
CA VAL A 312 -3.87 4.55 -3.70
C VAL A 312 -3.51 4.08 -5.10
N MET A 313 -2.96 5.00 -5.89
CA MET A 313 -2.77 4.85 -7.34
C MET A 313 -1.39 4.32 -7.66
N GLU A 314 -1.31 3.13 -8.27
CA GLU A 314 -0.08 2.64 -8.88
C GLU A 314 0.08 3.24 -10.29
N CYS A 315 0.77 4.37 -10.37
CA CYS A 315 0.89 5.15 -11.62
C CYS A 315 1.90 4.57 -12.62
N ASN A 316 2.76 3.65 -12.18
CA ASN A 316 3.66 2.88 -13.03
C ASN A 316 3.55 1.38 -12.74
N TYR A 317 2.34 0.83 -12.85
CA TYR A 317 2.09 -0.58 -12.59
C TYR A 317 2.90 -1.50 -13.50
N GLY A 318 3.80 -2.29 -12.91
CA GLY A 318 4.74 -3.14 -13.65
C GLY A 318 6.08 -2.48 -13.99
N GLY A 319 6.24 -1.18 -13.73
CA GLY A 319 7.52 -0.48 -13.79
C GLY A 319 8.09 -0.22 -15.19
N ARG A 320 7.29 -0.40 -16.26
CA ARG A 320 7.78 -0.28 -17.64
C ARG A 320 7.21 0.90 -18.43
N ILE A 321 6.37 1.73 -17.80
CA ILE A 321 5.87 2.94 -18.43
C ILE A 321 7.02 3.98 -18.43
N ALA A 322 7.26 4.61 -19.58
CA ALA A 322 8.29 5.64 -19.71
C ALA A 322 8.04 6.80 -18.74
N TYR A 323 9.12 7.37 -18.19
CA TYR A 323 9.06 8.43 -17.17
C TYR A 323 8.14 9.59 -17.56
N GLU A 324 8.31 10.13 -18.77
CA GLU A 324 7.53 11.28 -19.26
C GLU A 324 6.03 10.97 -19.35
N ARG A 325 5.69 9.71 -19.65
CA ARG A 325 4.29 9.25 -19.68
C ARG A 325 3.69 9.15 -18.28
N VAL A 326 4.47 8.66 -17.31
CA VAL A 326 4.05 8.64 -15.90
C VAL A 326 3.80 10.08 -15.42
N ILE A 327 4.73 11.00 -15.68
CA ILE A 327 4.58 12.42 -15.30
C ILE A 327 3.37 13.06 -15.97
N ASN A 328 3.14 12.81 -17.27
CA ASN A 328 1.94 13.29 -17.95
C ASN A 328 0.65 12.75 -17.33
N SER A 329 0.62 11.46 -16.98
CA SER A 329 -0.53 10.85 -16.30
C SER A 329 -0.79 11.48 -14.93
N LEU A 330 0.27 11.71 -14.12
CA LEU A 330 0.15 12.42 -12.82
C LEU A 330 -0.40 13.84 -13.00
N ARG A 331 0.06 14.56 -14.02
CA ARG A 331 -0.44 15.91 -14.32
C ARG A 331 -1.92 15.89 -14.71
N LEU A 332 -2.34 14.97 -15.59
CA LEU A 332 -3.76 14.83 -15.98
C LEU A 332 -4.65 14.44 -14.79
N LEU A 333 -4.16 13.57 -13.89
CA LEU A 333 -4.83 13.24 -12.63
C LEU A 333 -5.06 14.50 -11.79
N SER A 334 -4.02 15.29 -11.56
CA SER A 334 -4.07 16.51 -10.76
C SER A 334 -4.99 17.56 -11.37
N GLU A 335 -4.84 17.85 -12.67
CA GLU A 335 -5.54 18.96 -13.32
C GLU A 335 -6.99 18.64 -13.71
N LYS A 336 -7.29 17.37 -14.03
CA LYS A 336 -8.56 16.98 -14.66
C LYS A 336 -9.39 16.01 -13.83
N VAL A 337 -8.78 15.19 -12.96
CA VAL A 337 -9.49 14.16 -12.18
C VAL A 337 -9.73 14.63 -10.76
N MET A 338 -8.68 14.97 -10.01
CA MET A 338 -8.76 15.32 -8.59
C MET A 338 -9.77 16.44 -8.28
N PRO A 339 -9.90 17.51 -9.09
CA PRO A 339 -10.85 18.61 -8.81
C PRO A 339 -12.33 18.19 -8.76
N ASN A 340 -12.68 17.02 -9.31
CA ASN A 340 -14.05 16.50 -9.31
C ASN A 340 -14.48 15.86 -7.98
N PHE A 341 -13.57 15.79 -6.98
CA PHE A 341 -13.77 15.07 -5.71
C PHE A 341 -13.54 15.98 -4.47
N ASN A 342 -13.42 17.27 -4.66
CA ASN A 342 -13.29 18.29 -3.59
C ASN A 342 -14.64 18.62 -2.97
#